data_06af9243a7dd527cdaca1d66d04ad6a7
#
_entry.id   06af9243a7dd527cdaca1d66d04ad6a7
#
_cell.length_a   1.000
_cell.length_b   1.000
_cell.length_c   1.000
_cell.angle_alpha   90.00
_cell.angle_beta   90.00
_cell.angle_gamma   90.00
#
_symmetry.space_group_name_H-M   'P 1'
#
loop_
_entity.id
_entity.type
_entity.pdbx_description
1 polymer ?
#
loop_
_entity_poly.entity_id
_entity_poly.type
_entity_poly.pdbx_seq_one_letter_code
_entity_poly.pdbx_strand_id
1 'polypeptide(L)'
;MSRTINVDVFDPASIEAAVRELREYARWVERKAKELQERVAYFIAKDASAVFNTAVAEDDMAEGIVTGHVEVSVQPGEDNTTLVVASGEDAVFMEFGAGVYYNGSVGSSPNPLGPGLGYTIGSYGLGNGRKEVWAYTGSDGEIHLTHGTPASMPLYRAMMSVVNDITDIAREVFSS
;
A
#
# COMPACT_ATOMS: atom_id res chain seq x y z
N MET A 1 -15.30 19.48 -17.72
CA MET A 1 -15.78 20.42 -18.76
C MET A 1 -16.16 19.61 -20.00
N SER A 2 -17.37 19.82 -20.56
CA SER A 2 -17.71 19.24 -21.87
C SER A 2 -17.07 20.12 -22.94
N ARG A 3 -16.17 19.56 -23.73
CA ARG A 3 -15.50 20.27 -24.83
C ARG A 3 -16.06 19.75 -26.14
N THR A 4 -16.62 20.66 -26.98
CA THR A 4 -17.20 20.30 -28.27
C THR A 4 -16.23 20.75 -29.37
N ILE A 5 -15.81 19.84 -30.22
CA ILE A 5 -14.97 20.11 -31.38
C ILE A 5 -15.87 20.09 -32.61
N ASN A 6 -15.95 21.22 -33.31
CA ASN A 6 -16.67 21.33 -34.56
C ASN A 6 -15.70 21.10 -35.73
N VAL A 7 -16.04 20.20 -36.63
CA VAL A 7 -15.21 19.82 -37.76
C VAL A 7 -15.98 19.99 -39.07
N ASP A 8 -15.47 20.79 -39.98
CA ASP A 8 -15.89 20.76 -41.37
C ASP A 8 -15.08 19.71 -42.12
N VAL A 9 -15.73 18.63 -42.51
CA VAL A 9 -15.09 17.48 -43.17
C VAL A 9 -14.64 17.77 -44.60
N PHE A 10 -15.07 18.89 -45.18
CA PHE A 10 -14.67 19.33 -46.51
C PHE A 10 -13.56 20.39 -46.48
N ASP A 11 -13.16 20.88 -45.30
CA ASP A 11 -12.06 21.80 -45.10
C ASP A 11 -10.87 21.09 -44.42
N PRO A 12 -9.75 20.87 -45.16
CA PRO A 12 -8.55 20.25 -44.58
C PRO A 12 -7.99 20.99 -43.35
N ALA A 13 -8.09 22.32 -43.33
CA ALA A 13 -7.58 23.12 -42.22
C ALA A 13 -8.43 22.90 -40.96
N SER A 14 -9.73 22.72 -41.09
CA SER A 14 -10.64 22.36 -39.99
C SER A 14 -10.31 20.98 -39.42
N ILE A 15 -10.02 20.01 -40.28
CA ILE A 15 -9.60 18.66 -39.85
C ILE A 15 -8.27 18.71 -39.10
N GLU A 16 -7.28 19.44 -39.61
CA GLU A 16 -5.98 19.58 -38.92
C GLU A 16 -6.10 20.29 -37.58
N ALA A 17 -6.97 21.29 -37.47
CA ALA A 17 -7.26 21.95 -36.19
C ALA A 17 -7.89 20.98 -35.17
N ALA A 18 -8.87 20.18 -35.57
CA ALA A 18 -9.50 19.18 -34.74
C ALA A 18 -8.50 18.11 -34.25
N VAL A 19 -7.62 17.64 -35.14
CA VAL A 19 -6.56 16.67 -34.76
C VAL A 19 -5.60 17.27 -33.75
N ARG A 20 -5.20 18.54 -33.89
CA ARG A 20 -4.38 19.22 -32.88
C ARG A 20 -5.06 19.27 -31.51
N GLU A 21 -6.31 19.67 -31.50
CA GLU A 21 -7.09 19.80 -30.29
C GLU A 21 -7.27 18.45 -29.58
N LEU A 22 -7.52 17.38 -30.32
CA LEU A 22 -7.57 16.02 -29.78
C LEU A 22 -6.24 15.56 -29.19
N ARG A 23 -5.12 15.87 -29.86
CA ARG A 23 -3.79 15.55 -29.33
C ARG A 23 -3.45 16.34 -28.05
N GLU A 24 -3.87 17.59 -27.98
CA GLU A 24 -3.71 18.40 -26.76
C GLU A 24 -4.55 17.84 -25.61
N TYR A 25 -5.79 17.44 -25.90
CA TYR A 25 -6.66 16.80 -24.91
C TYR A 25 -6.08 15.47 -24.44
N ALA A 26 -5.60 14.62 -25.32
CA ALA A 26 -4.95 13.36 -24.95
C ALA A 26 -3.76 13.59 -24.00
N ARG A 27 -2.87 14.54 -24.32
CA ARG A 27 -1.75 14.90 -23.44
C ARG A 27 -2.22 15.46 -22.09
N TRP A 28 -3.32 16.20 -22.07
CA TRP A 28 -3.90 16.70 -20.82
C TRP A 28 -4.42 15.54 -19.96
N VAL A 29 -5.13 14.57 -20.55
CA VAL A 29 -5.61 13.37 -19.84
C VAL A 29 -4.44 12.56 -19.27
N GLU A 30 -3.39 12.35 -20.07
CA GLU A 30 -2.18 11.64 -19.61
C GLU A 30 -1.53 12.33 -18.40
N ARG A 31 -1.38 13.66 -18.45
CA ARG A 31 -0.83 14.42 -17.31
C ARG A 31 -1.72 14.30 -16.06
N LYS A 32 -3.05 14.40 -16.23
CA LYS A 32 -4.00 14.31 -15.11
C LYS A 32 -4.05 12.89 -14.54
N ALA A 33 -3.96 11.88 -15.37
CA ALA A 33 -3.87 10.49 -14.93
C ALA A 33 -2.61 10.26 -14.09
N LYS A 34 -1.47 10.82 -14.51
CA LYS A 34 -0.23 10.75 -13.75
C LYS A 34 -0.32 11.50 -12.42
N GLU A 35 -0.88 12.70 -12.41
CA GLU A 35 -1.12 13.48 -11.20
C GLU A 35 -2.02 12.72 -10.21
N LEU A 36 -3.09 12.08 -10.70
CA LEU A 36 -3.96 11.24 -9.88
C LEU A 36 -3.20 10.06 -9.27
N GLN A 37 -2.41 9.38 -10.07
CA GLN A 37 -1.61 8.24 -9.62
C GLN A 37 -0.61 8.62 -8.52
N GLU A 38 0.11 9.72 -8.71
CA GLU A 38 1.07 10.26 -7.73
C GLU A 38 0.36 10.67 -6.43
N ARG A 39 -0.81 11.30 -6.54
CA ARG A 39 -1.60 11.74 -5.39
C ARG A 39 -2.17 10.58 -4.59
N VAL A 40 -2.68 9.56 -5.27
CA VAL A 40 -3.15 8.30 -4.65
C VAL A 40 -2.01 7.60 -3.91
N ALA A 41 -0.86 7.44 -4.56
CA ALA A 41 0.30 6.82 -3.94
C ALA A 41 0.80 7.60 -2.71
N TYR A 42 0.79 8.93 -2.78
CA TYR A 42 1.14 9.79 -1.65
C TYR A 42 0.21 9.60 -0.44
N PHE A 43 -1.12 9.54 -0.66
CA PHE A 43 -2.06 9.32 0.44
C PHE A 43 -1.88 7.94 1.07
N ILE A 44 -1.73 6.90 0.26
CA ILE A 44 -1.46 5.54 0.76
C ILE A 44 -0.17 5.54 1.59
N ALA A 45 0.92 6.12 1.09
CA ALA A 45 2.20 6.15 1.80
C ALA A 45 2.11 6.92 3.12
N LYS A 46 1.43 8.07 3.12
CA LYS A 46 1.23 8.90 4.31
C LYS A 46 0.45 8.15 5.39
N ASP A 47 -0.69 7.56 5.03
CA ASP A 47 -1.56 6.88 5.98
C ASP A 47 -0.91 5.59 6.50
N ALA A 48 -0.26 4.81 5.62
CA ALA A 48 0.48 3.63 6.02
C ALA A 48 1.64 3.97 6.98
N SER A 49 2.41 5.01 6.69
CA SER A 49 3.51 5.48 7.54
C SER A 49 3.02 5.86 8.94
N ALA A 50 1.87 6.52 9.05
CA ALA A 50 1.29 6.88 10.35
C ALA A 50 0.96 5.63 11.18
N VAL A 51 0.39 4.60 10.56
CA VAL A 51 0.04 3.34 11.26
C VAL A 51 1.29 2.56 11.63
N PHE A 52 2.31 2.46 10.75
CA PHE A 52 3.57 1.82 11.09
C PHE A 52 4.24 2.46 12.30
N ASN A 53 4.30 3.78 12.33
CA ASN A 53 4.92 4.50 13.44
C ASN A 53 4.14 4.36 14.77
N THR A 54 2.81 4.29 14.72
CA THR A 54 1.98 4.10 15.93
C THR A 54 2.10 2.67 16.46
N ALA A 55 2.08 1.68 15.58
CA ALA A 55 2.17 0.28 15.98
C ALA A 55 3.53 -0.06 16.61
N VAL A 56 4.63 0.53 16.13
CA VAL A 56 5.95 0.41 16.75
C VAL A 56 5.94 0.97 18.19
N ALA A 57 5.30 2.13 18.39
CA ALA A 57 5.22 2.74 19.72
C ALA A 57 4.37 1.93 20.73
N GLU A 58 3.35 1.22 20.25
CA GLU A 58 2.50 0.36 21.09
C GLU A 58 3.23 -0.94 21.50
N ASP A 59 4.02 -1.51 20.62
CA ASP A 59 4.78 -2.75 20.86
C ASP A 59 5.97 -2.52 21.80
N ASP A 60 6.67 -1.38 21.67
CA ASP A 60 7.73 -0.95 22.60
C ASP A 60 7.24 -0.83 24.06
N MET A 61 5.95 -0.55 24.27
CA MET A 61 5.37 -0.48 25.60
C MET A 61 5.02 -1.84 26.18
N ALA A 62 4.80 -2.86 25.36
CA ALA A 62 4.27 -4.14 25.82
C ALA A 62 5.37 -5.13 26.24
N GLU A 63 6.53 -5.21 25.61
CA GLU A 63 7.58 -6.20 25.91
C GLU A 63 9.03 -5.79 25.56
N GLY A 64 9.31 -4.55 25.20
CA GLY A 64 10.68 -4.03 25.08
C GLY A 64 11.46 -4.52 23.85
N ILE A 65 10.79 -4.90 22.78
CA ILE A 65 11.44 -5.41 21.58
C ILE A 65 10.73 -4.94 20.30
N VAL A 66 10.85 -3.69 19.93
CA VAL A 66 10.78 -3.32 18.51
C VAL A 66 11.68 -2.12 18.26
N THR A 67 12.83 -2.38 17.67
CA THR A 67 13.76 -1.35 17.18
C THR A 67 13.66 -1.18 15.68
N GLY A 68 12.67 -1.81 15.03
CA GLY A 68 12.51 -1.80 13.59
C GLY A 68 11.84 -0.52 13.09
N HIS A 69 12.59 0.34 12.44
CA HIS A 69 12.03 1.44 11.66
C HIS A 69 11.47 0.89 10.36
N VAL A 70 10.17 1.10 10.14
CA VAL A 70 9.57 0.86 8.82
C VAL A 70 9.51 2.19 8.06
N GLU A 71 10.23 2.24 6.96
CA GLU A 71 10.21 3.37 6.04
C GLU A 71 9.20 3.11 4.92
N VAL A 72 8.28 4.05 4.69
CA VAL A 72 7.34 3.99 3.58
C VAL A 72 7.73 5.02 2.53
N SER A 73 7.95 4.56 1.31
CA SER A 73 8.36 5.38 0.17
C SER A 73 7.47 5.20 -1.05
N VAL A 74 7.41 6.23 -1.89
CA VAL A 74 6.77 6.17 -3.20
C VAL A 74 7.85 6.10 -4.26
N GLN A 75 7.78 5.09 -5.13
CA GLN A 75 8.80 4.82 -6.14
C GLN A 75 8.16 4.65 -7.52
N PRO A 76 8.85 5.05 -8.60
CA PRO A 76 8.41 4.71 -9.94
C PRO A 76 8.53 3.19 -10.16
N GLY A 77 7.49 2.59 -10.72
CA GLY A 77 7.50 1.21 -11.18
C GLY A 77 7.68 1.10 -12.69
N GLU A 78 7.61 -0.13 -13.20
CA GLU A 78 7.62 -0.39 -14.64
C GLU A 78 6.27 -0.03 -15.28
N ASP A 79 6.24 0.12 -16.59
CA ASP A 79 5.02 0.37 -17.37
C ASP A 79 4.16 1.55 -16.86
N ASN A 80 4.82 2.63 -16.47
CA ASN A 80 4.15 3.84 -15.99
C ASN A 80 3.34 3.64 -14.69
N THR A 81 3.70 2.64 -13.88
CA THR A 81 3.12 2.41 -12.56
C THR A 81 3.81 3.22 -11.47
N THR A 82 3.15 3.35 -10.33
CA THR A 82 3.73 3.93 -9.11
C THR A 82 3.60 2.92 -7.98
N LEU A 83 4.69 2.67 -7.28
CA LEU A 83 4.76 1.72 -6.18
C LEU A 83 4.76 2.47 -4.85
N VAL A 84 4.03 1.96 -3.88
CA VAL A 84 4.18 2.32 -2.47
C VAL A 84 4.90 1.16 -1.79
N VAL A 85 6.09 1.41 -1.27
CA VAL A 85 6.98 0.41 -0.73
C VAL A 85 7.20 0.66 0.76
N ALA A 86 6.92 -0.33 1.58
CA ALA A 86 7.30 -0.34 2.99
C ALA A 86 8.55 -1.22 3.15
N SER A 87 9.60 -0.66 3.73
CA SER A 87 10.89 -1.30 3.92
C SER A 87 11.26 -1.31 5.40
N GLY A 88 11.71 -2.45 5.88
CA GLY A 88 12.10 -2.66 7.28
C GLY A 88 11.87 -4.11 7.68
N GLU A 89 12.59 -4.58 8.70
CA GLU A 89 12.53 -5.98 9.15
C GLU A 89 11.13 -6.35 9.65
N ASP A 90 10.42 -5.39 10.28
CA ASP A 90 9.10 -5.62 10.86
C ASP A 90 7.93 -5.35 9.91
N ALA A 91 8.18 -4.77 8.73
CA ALA A 91 7.13 -4.36 7.80
C ALA A 91 6.16 -5.51 7.46
N VAL A 92 6.69 -6.70 7.19
CA VAL A 92 5.91 -7.89 6.85
C VAL A 92 5.10 -8.38 8.05
N PHE A 93 5.67 -8.38 9.25
CA PHE A 93 5.00 -8.83 10.47
C PHE A 93 3.88 -7.88 10.87
N MET A 94 4.09 -6.58 10.72
CA MET A 94 3.06 -5.57 10.98
C MET A 94 1.93 -5.62 9.97
N GLU A 95 2.22 -5.89 8.70
CA GLU A 95 1.21 -6.00 7.66
C GLU A 95 0.38 -7.29 7.78
N PHE A 96 1.03 -8.43 8.02
CA PHE A 96 0.40 -9.74 7.96
C PHE A 96 0.20 -10.41 9.31
N GLY A 97 0.82 -9.90 10.35
CA GLY A 97 0.84 -10.49 11.68
C GLY A 97 1.83 -11.66 11.79
N ALA A 98 2.13 -12.03 13.01
CA ALA A 98 2.98 -13.18 13.33
C ALA A 98 2.49 -13.89 14.61
N GLY A 99 2.87 -15.15 14.78
CA GLY A 99 2.58 -15.91 16.00
C GLY A 99 1.10 -16.24 16.17
N VAL A 100 0.54 -15.94 17.35
CA VAL A 100 -0.85 -16.27 17.70
C VAL A 100 -1.87 -15.27 17.16
N TYR A 101 -1.43 -14.13 16.66
CA TYR A 101 -2.29 -13.03 16.18
C TYR A 101 -2.76 -13.24 14.74
N TYR A 102 -3.20 -14.46 14.46
CA TYR A 102 -3.88 -14.76 13.22
C TYR A 102 -5.40 -14.78 13.46
N ASN A 103 -6.16 -14.41 12.50
CA ASN A 103 -7.59 -14.19 12.38
C ASN A 103 -8.49 -15.29 13.00
N GLY A 104 -8.26 -15.72 14.22
CA GLY A 104 -9.08 -16.73 14.92
C GLY A 104 -9.01 -18.15 14.34
N SER A 105 -8.49 -18.33 13.15
CA SER A 105 -8.15 -19.63 12.58
C SER A 105 -6.66 -19.81 12.75
N VAL A 106 -6.27 -20.85 13.46
CA VAL A 106 -4.85 -21.16 13.64
C VAL A 106 -4.13 -21.04 12.31
N GLY A 107 -3.39 -19.93 12.14
CA GLY A 107 -2.43 -19.68 11.09
C GLY A 107 -2.86 -19.06 9.81
N SER A 108 -3.91 -18.32 9.81
CA SER A 108 -4.21 -17.43 8.70
C SER A 108 -3.99 -15.97 9.12
N SER A 109 -3.29 -15.21 8.31
CA SER A 109 -3.17 -13.78 8.49
C SER A 109 -4.56 -13.11 8.49
N PRO A 110 -4.83 -12.13 9.37
CA PRO A 110 -6.05 -11.33 9.30
C PRO A 110 -6.09 -10.44 8.05
N ASN A 111 -4.95 -10.20 7.40
CA ASN A 111 -4.89 -9.47 6.13
C ASN A 111 -5.53 -10.32 5.02
N PRO A 112 -6.60 -9.84 4.34
CA PRO A 112 -7.29 -10.61 3.31
C PRO A 112 -6.40 -11.03 2.11
N LEU A 113 -5.30 -10.32 1.87
CA LEU A 113 -4.34 -10.65 0.82
C LEU A 113 -3.32 -11.72 1.26
N GLY A 114 -3.20 -11.95 2.58
CA GLY A 114 -2.22 -12.85 3.16
C GLY A 114 -2.21 -14.25 2.54
N PRO A 115 -3.34 -14.97 2.45
CA PRO A 115 -3.38 -16.31 1.88
C PRO A 115 -2.89 -16.39 0.44
N GLY A 116 -3.25 -15.41 -0.40
CA GLY A 116 -2.81 -15.31 -1.80
C GLY A 116 -1.33 -15.04 -1.97
N LEU A 117 -0.70 -14.41 -0.97
CA LEU A 117 0.72 -14.10 -0.92
C LEU A 117 1.55 -15.17 -0.17
N GLY A 118 0.91 -16.25 0.29
CA GLY A 118 1.59 -17.34 0.98
C GLY A 118 1.78 -17.13 2.48
N TYR A 119 1.22 -16.07 3.07
CA TYR A 119 1.25 -15.81 4.51
C TYR A 119 0.22 -16.66 5.25
N THR A 120 0.46 -17.96 5.28
CA THR A 120 -0.35 -18.96 5.98
C THR A 120 0.51 -19.67 7.04
N ILE A 121 -0.11 -20.41 7.96
CA ILE A 121 0.60 -21.16 9.03
C ILE A 121 1.81 -21.94 8.50
N GLY A 122 1.69 -22.56 7.36
CA GLY A 122 2.74 -23.41 6.81
C GLY A 122 4.02 -22.63 6.50
N SER A 123 3.92 -21.33 6.25
CA SER A 123 5.07 -20.49 5.92
C SER A 123 5.83 -20.00 7.15
N TYR A 124 5.16 -19.83 8.29
CA TYR A 124 5.77 -19.23 9.48
C TYR A 124 5.78 -20.14 10.71
N GLY A 125 5.07 -21.24 10.70
CA GLY A 125 4.78 -22.01 11.90
C GLY A 125 5.09 -23.50 11.83
N LEU A 126 5.98 -23.94 10.98
CA LEU A 126 6.45 -25.34 10.97
C LEU A 126 7.38 -25.68 12.13
N GLY A 127 7.57 -24.77 13.11
CA GLY A 127 8.26 -25.07 14.34
C GLY A 127 7.46 -26.02 15.23
N ASN A 128 8.12 -26.96 15.86
CA ASN A 128 7.56 -27.91 16.85
C ASN A 128 7.19 -27.23 18.17
N GLY A 129 7.03 -25.90 18.19
CA GLY A 129 6.74 -25.10 19.38
C GLY A 129 5.29 -25.18 19.82
N ARG A 130 5.03 -24.70 21.05
CA ARG A 130 3.67 -24.47 21.53
C ARG A 130 3.01 -23.38 20.69
N LYS A 131 1.75 -23.58 20.36
CA LYS A 131 0.99 -22.64 19.50
C LYS A 131 0.84 -21.22 20.06
N GLU A 132 1.16 -21.03 21.33
CA GLU A 132 0.94 -19.76 22.03
C GLU A 132 2.20 -18.92 22.22
N VAL A 133 3.37 -19.54 22.12
CA VAL A 133 4.64 -18.89 22.38
C VAL A 133 5.67 -19.31 21.31
N TRP A 134 6.37 -18.34 20.77
CA TRP A 134 7.46 -18.52 19.82
C TRP A 134 8.78 -18.17 20.47
N ALA A 135 9.85 -18.77 20.00
CA ALA A 135 11.21 -18.42 20.39
C ALA A 135 11.96 -17.90 19.19
N TYR A 136 12.65 -16.79 19.34
CA TYR A 136 13.60 -16.29 18.35
C TYR A 136 14.93 -15.92 19.03
N THR A 137 15.99 -15.88 18.25
CA THR A 137 17.29 -15.44 18.73
C THR A 137 17.45 -13.95 18.45
N GLY A 138 17.55 -13.15 19.50
CA GLY A 138 17.76 -11.71 19.40
C GLY A 138 19.12 -11.33 18.85
N SER A 139 19.33 -10.05 18.60
CA SER A 139 20.63 -9.50 18.17
C SER A 139 21.73 -9.61 19.24
N ASP A 140 21.33 -9.84 20.50
CA ASP A 140 22.18 -10.14 21.64
C ASP A 140 22.66 -11.61 21.70
N GLY A 141 22.11 -12.46 20.79
CA GLY A 141 22.39 -13.90 20.74
C GLY A 141 21.60 -14.72 21.76
N GLU A 142 20.68 -14.12 22.52
CA GLU A 142 19.83 -14.78 23.51
C GLU A 142 18.50 -15.24 22.89
N ILE A 143 17.85 -16.21 23.54
CA ILE A 143 16.55 -16.73 23.13
C ILE A 143 15.45 -15.94 23.84
N HIS A 144 14.65 -15.24 23.05
CA HIS A 144 13.50 -14.49 23.51
C HIS A 144 12.20 -15.26 23.20
N LEU A 145 11.23 -15.18 24.11
CA LEU A 145 9.91 -15.76 23.93
C LEU A 145 8.93 -14.65 23.57
N THR A 146 8.11 -14.90 22.56
CA THR A 146 7.09 -13.93 22.11
C THR A 146 5.79 -14.63 21.73
N HIS A 147 4.69 -13.93 21.85
CA HIS A 147 3.38 -14.34 21.32
C HIS A 147 3.22 -13.97 19.82
N GLY A 148 4.14 -13.20 19.29
CA GLY A 148 4.10 -12.67 17.93
C GLY A 148 3.58 -11.23 17.87
N THR A 149 3.39 -10.73 16.67
CA THR A 149 2.99 -9.36 16.37
C THR A 149 1.56 -9.34 15.82
N PRO A 150 0.62 -8.55 16.37
CA PRO A 150 -0.70 -8.38 15.78
C PRO A 150 -0.60 -7.68 14.42
N ALA A 151 -1.39 -8.16 13.45
CA ALA A 151 -1.45 -7.53 12.13
C ALA A 151 -2.19 -6.19 12.21
N SER A 152 -1.46 -5.09 12.17
CA SER A 152 -2.04 -3.75 12.08
C SER A 152 -2.47 -3.37 10.67
N MET A 153 -1.98 -4.08 9.65
CA MET A 153 -2.31 -3.96 8.23
C MET A 153 -2.18 -2.54 7.68
N PRO A 154 -1.03 -1.86 7.83
CA PRO A 154 -0.89 -0.45 7.49
C PRO A 154 -1.13 -0.16 6.01
N LEU A 155 -0.51 -0.93 5.11
CA LEU A 155 -0.67 -0.75 3.66
C LEU A 155 -2.07 -1.11 3.20
N TYR A 156 -2.61 -2.23 3.66
CA TYR A 156 -3.96 -2.68 3.29
C TYR A 156 -5.02 -1.66 3.72
N ARG A 157 -4.96 -1.16 4.96
CA ARG A 157 -5.92 -0.17 5.46
C ARG A 157 -5.82 1.15 4.72
N ALA A 158 -4.60 1.64 4.49
CA ALA A 158 -4.37 2.86 3.73
C ALA A 158 -4.89 2.74 2.29
N MET A 159 -4.63 1.61 1.63
CA MET A 159 -5.17 1.32 0.30
C MET A 159 -6.70 1.34 0.30
N MET A 160 -7.34 0.66 1.25
CA MET A 160 -8.80 0.62 1.33
C MET A 160 -9.42 1.99 1.63
N SER A 161 -8.79 2.81 2.45
CA SER A 161 -9.20 4.19 2.70
C SER A 161 -9.21 4.99 1.40
N VAL A 162 -8.10 4.98 0.67
CA VAL A 162 -7.97 5.72 -0.59
C VAL A 162 -8.91 5.20 -1.68
N VAL A 163 -9.17 3.87 -1.74
CA VAL A 163 -10.14 3.30 -2.69
C VAL A 163 -11.55 3.85 -2.44
N ASN A 164 -11.93 4.07 -1.20
CA ASN A 164 -13.23 4.67 -0.87
C ASN A 164 -13.33 6.13 -1.33
N ASP A 165 -12.21 6.87 -1.29
CA ASP A 165 -12.15 8.29 -1.63
C ASP A 165 -11.71 8.56 -3.08
N ILE A 166 -11.39 7.53 -3.86
CA ILE A 166 -10.79 7.64 -5.20
C ILE A 166 -11.59 8.54 -6.15
N THR A 167 -12.92 8.50 -6.07
CA THR A 167 -13.80 9.30 -6.93
C THR A 167 -13.66 10.78 -6.64
N ASP A 168 -13.53 11.16 -5.37
CA ASP A 168 -13.40 12.56 -4.98
C ASP A 168 -12.00 13.08 -5.31
N ILE A 169 -10.97 12.29 -5.06
CA ILE A 169 -9.58 12.60 -5.46
C ILE A 169 -9.50 12.81 -6.98
N ALA A 170 -10.11 11.91 -7.76
CA ALA A 170 -10.13 12.04 -9.21
C ALA A 170 -10.87 13.30 -9.66
N ARG A 171 -12.01 13.60 -9.05
CA ARG A 171 -12.79 14.81 -9.37
C ARG A 171 -11.97 16.09 -9.10
N GLU A 172 -11.24 16.17 -8.00
CA GLU A 172 -10.36 17.29 -7.70
C GLU A 172 -9.26 17.44 -8.75
N VAL A 173 -8.56 16.34 -9.10
CA VAL A 173 -7.46 16.36 -10.07
C VAL A 173 -7.95 16.78 -11.46
N PHE A 174 -9.08 16.25 -11.93
CA PHE A 174 -9.58 16.54 -13.27
C PHE A 174 -10.39 17.84 -13.38
N SER A 175 -10.70 18.50 -12.26
CA SER A 175 -11.39 19.81 -12.26
C SER A 175 -10.43 21.00 -12.15
N SER A 176 -9.18 20.77 -11.80
CA SER A 176 -8.11 21.79 -11.64
C SER A 176 -7.36 22.13 -12.97
#